data_92788e35047f723558e6c03c35f14cdc
#
_entry.id   92788e35047f723558e6c03c35f14cdc
#
_cell.length_a   1.000
_cell.length_b   1.000
_cell.length_c   1.000
_cell.angle_alpha   90.00
_cell.angle_beta   90.00
_cell.angle_gamma   90.00
#
_symmetry.space_group_name_H-M   'P 1'
#
loop_
_entity.id
_entity.type
_entity.pdbx_description
1 polymer ?
#
loop_
_entity_poly.entity_id
_entity_poly.type
_entity_poly.pdbx_seq_one_letter_code
_entity_poly.pdbx_strand_id
1 'polypeptide(L)'
;LDEGPRQRAVASEGATMPIHGSLFQAHAENQSTDPFVQQNKKLLKISMAYGPVWARTGSMVAYQGDIRFENRGSGGLNKLVKSKLTGEGVSMMYCTGQGELFVADSASEIQVFYLENDSISVNGANVLAFSASIEWDIHRVNAGRASMMAGGLYNVSLRGTGYVAVTTKGDPVALDVGSAPTYADADAVVLWTSGVTMDVRVDTGGMKSLIRGGTGELIQMAFGGQGYVLVQPAESVVEGGHQATEKKSGGLGGLLGG
;
A
#
# COMPACT_ATOMS: atom_id res chain seq x y z
N LEU A 1 8.37 19.32 62.21
CA LEU A 1 8.62 18.11 61.41
C LEU A 1 7.25 17.71 60.86
N ASP A 2 6.97 18.17 59.63
CA ASP A 2 5.72 17.97 58.94
C ASP A 2 5.95 16.87 57.89
N GLU A 3 5.37 15.70 58.12
CA GLU A 3 5.38 14.62 57.15
C GLU A 3 4.20 14.80 56.18
N GLY A 4 4.47 15.35 54.99
CA GLY A 4 3.53 15.46 53.92
C GLY A 4 2.99 14.08 53.46
N PRO A 5 1.78 14.02 52.87
CA PRO A 5 1.10 12.80 52.53
C PRO A 5 1.84 12.07 51.39
N ARG A 6 2.32 10.84 51.66
CA ARG A 6 2.83 9.91 50.66
C ARG A 6 1.68 9.57 49.68
N GLN A 7 1.79 10.05 48.45
CA GLN A 7 0.97 9.54 47.34
C GLN A 7 1.23 8.05 47.16
N ARG A 8 0.27 7.23 47.59
CA ARG A 8 0.21 5.82 47.18
C ARG A 8 -0.02 5.78 45.67
N ALA A 9 0.97 5.29 44.95
CA ALA A 9 0.78 4.82 43.60
C ALA A 9 -0.32 3.74 43.63
N VAL A 10 -1.46 4.02 43.04
CA VAL A 10 -2.51 3.03 42.78
C VAL A 10 -1.93 2.11 41.71
N ALA A 11 -1.38 0.98 42.11
CA ALA A 11 -1.11 -0.11 41.21
C ALA A 11 -2.47 -0.49 40.63
N SER A 12 -2.63 -0.37 39.31
CA SER A 12 -3.75 -0.95 38.59
C SER A 12 -3.75 -2.45 38.90
N GLU A 13 -4.73 -2.94 39.65
CA GLU A 13 -4.97 -4.36 39.83
C GLU A 13 -5.14 -4.95 38.43
N GLY A 14 -4.08 -5.64 37.97
CA GLY A 14 -4.10 -6.32 36.67
C GLY A 14 -5.24 -7.33 36.69
N ALA A 15 -6.18 -7.14 35.76
CA ALA A 15 -7.23 -8.11 35.55
C ALA A 15 -6.57 -9.49 35.39
N THR A 16 -6.85 -10.40 36.31
CA THR A 16 -6.42 -11.78 36.23
C THR A 16 -7.13 -12.42 35.05
N MET A 17 -6.43 -12.57 33.93
CA MET A 17 -6.99 -13.27 32.77
C MET A 17 -7.04 -14.76 33.08
N PRO A 18 -8.22 -15.42 33.02
CA PRO A 18 -8.35 -16.85 33.29
C PRO A 18 -7.84 -17.74 32.15
N ILE A 19 -7.11 -17.12 31.18
CA ILE A 19 -6.56 -17.80 30.01
C ILE A 19 -5.08 -18.07 30.29
N HIS A 20 -4.72 -19.34 30.24
CA HIS A 20 -3.35 -19.80 30.47
C HIS A 20 -2.60 -19.98 29.14
N GLY A 21 -1.30 -19.69 29.13
CA GLY A 21 -0.43 -19.81 27.95
C GLY A 21 0.21 -18.48 27.55
N SER A 22 1.10 -18.51 26.56
CA SER A 22 1.91 -17.37 26.14
C SER A 22 1.26 -16.47 25.07
N LEU A 23 0.04 -16.80 24.60
CA LEU A 23 -0.58 -16.10 23.44
C LEU A 23 -0.60 -14.58 23.61
N PHE A 24 -1.14 -14.08 24.71
CA PHE A 24 -1.29 -12.63 24.93
C PHE A 24 0.06 -11.94 25.22
N GLN A 25 0.99 -12.64 25.87
CA GLN A 25 2.33 -12.12 26.14
C GLN A 25 3.18 -12.07 24.87
N ALA A 26 3.12 -13.11 24.03
CA ALA A 26 3.86 -13.19 22.78
C ALA A 26 3.36 -12.21 21.70
N HIS A 27 2.09 -11.80 21.78
CA HIS A 27 1.47 -10.90 20.83
C HIS A 27 0.97 -9.60 21.49
N ALA A 28 1.60 -9.20 22.59
CA ALA A 28 1.28 -7.94 23.24
C ALA A 28 1.51 -6.76 22.29
N GLU A 29 0.75 -5.70 22.52
CA GLU A 29 0.90 -4.47 21.79
C GLU A 29 2.30 -3.87 21.99
N ASN A 30 2.89 -3.36 20.91
CA ASN A 30 4.16 -2.63 20.96
C ASN A 30 3.97 -1.34 21.76
N GLN A 31 4.80 -1.18 22.79
CA GLN A 31 4.74 -0.07 23.74
C GLN A 31 5.51 1.18 23.29
N SER A 32 6.09 1.19 22.08
CA SER A 32 6.71 2.40 21.54
C SER A 32 5.69 3.52 21.45
N THR A 33 6.14 4.72 21.77
CA THR A 33 5.36 5.98 21.68
C THR A 33 5.60 6.72 20.37
N ASP A 34 6.35 6.16 19.43
CA ASP A 34 6.56 6.77 18.11
C ASP A 34 5.25 6.92 17.34
N PRO A 35 5.13 7.93 16.46
CA PRO A 35 3.89 8.18 15.72
C PRO A 35 3.42 7.01 14.87
N PHE A 36 4.36 6.36 14.16
CA PHE A 36 4.12 5.23 13.27
C PHE A 36 5.01 4.06 13.67
N VAL A 37 4.43 2.99 14.19
CA VAL A 37 5.15 1.83 14.73
C VAL A 37 4.69 0.56 14.04
N GLN A 38 5.62 -0.18 13.49
CA GLN A 38 5.32 -1.55 13.06
C GLN A 38 5.03 -2.41 14.30
N GLN A 39 3.77 -2.78 14.51
CA GLN A 39 3.38 -3.78 15.50
C GLN A 39 4.01 -5.14 15.15
N ASN A 40 4.04 -5.43 13.87
CA ASN A 40 4.81 -6.48 13.21
C ASN A 40 5.00 -6.09 11.74
N LYS A 41 5.69 -6.90 10.93
CA LYS A 41 5.95 -6.60 9.51
C LYS A 41 4.69 -6.25 8.68
N LYS A 42 3.49 -6.67 9.13
CA LYS A 42 2.23 -6.59 8.35
C LYS A 42 1.12 -5.80 9.05
N LEU A 43 1.41 -5.19 10.19
CA LEU A 43 0.46 -4.41 10.96
C LEU A 43 1.14 -3.14 11.49
N LEU A 44 0.59 -2.00 11.13
CA LEU A 44 1.05 -0.68 11.58
C LEU A 44 0.16 -0.18 12.70
N LYS A 45 0.77 0.26 13.80
CA LYS A 45 0.15 1.06 14.85
C LYS A 45 0.47 2.54 14.61
N ILE A 46 -0.54 3.39 14.65
CA ILE A 46 -0.42 4.84 14.49
C ILE A 46 -0.96 5.51 15.75
N SER A 47 -0.13 6.31 16.42
CA SER A 47 -0.57 7.09 17.56
C SER A 47 -1.22 8.41 17.10
N MET A 48 -2.51 8.57 17.41
CA MET A 48 -3.27 9.77 17.07
C MET A 48 -2.92 10.98 17.94
N ALA A 49 -2.07 10.80 18.96
CA ALA A 49 -1.54 11.91 19.78
C ALA A 49 -0.67 12.90 18.98
N TYR A 50 -0.10 12.46 17.85
CA TYR A 50 0.74 13.27 16.97
C TYR A 50 -0.03 13.99 15.86
N GLY A 51 -1.33 13.89 15.86
CA GLY A 51 -2.21 14.57 14.92
C GLY A 51 -2.95 13.65 13.95
N PRO A 52 -3.74 14.25 13.06
CA PRO A 52 -4.51 13.51 12.08
C PRO A 52 -3.63 12.77 11.06
N VAL A 53 -4.20 11.74 10.47
CA VAL A 53 -3.55 10.96 9.40
C VAL A 53 -4.52 10.67 8.26
N TRP A 54 -3.97 10.46 7.08
CA TRP A 54 -4.64 9.82 5.98
C TRP A 54 -4.32 8.34 6.00
N ALA A 55 -5.30 7.49 5.84
CA ALA A 55 -5.12 6.04 5.69
C ALA A 55 -5.95 5.53 4.51
N ARG A 56 -5.49 4.47 3.87
CA ARG A 56 -6.23 3.80 2.79
C ARG A 56 -7.62 3.39 3.28
N THR A 57 -8.65 3.67 2.50
CA THR A 57 -10.02 3.22 2.82
C THR A 57 -10.05 1.69 2.85
N GLY A 58 -10.56 1.14 3.95
CA GLY A 58 -10.63 -0.32 4.17
C GLY A 58 -9.39 -0.94 4.81
N SER A 59 -8.32 -0.15 5.09
CA SER A 59 -7.11 -0.66 5.76
C SER A 59 -7.23 -0.76 7.29
N MET A 60 -8.25 -0.14 7.89
CA MET A 60 -8.45 -0.17 9.35
C MET A 60 -8.75 -1.60 9.81
N VAL A 61 -7.90 -2.09 10.71
CA VAL A 61 -8.02 -3.41 11.35
C VAL A 61 -8.66 -3.26 12.73
N ALA A 62 -8.20 -2.29 13.51
CA ALA A 62 -8.69 -1.98 14.84
C ALA A 62 -8.38 -0.54 15.21
N TYR A 63 -9.01 -0.03 16.25
CA TYR A 63 -8.62 1.21 16.92
C TYR A 63 -9.02 1.17 18.40
N GLN A 64 -8.31 1.95 19.19
CA GLN A 64 -8.61 2.19 20.61
C GLN A 64 -8.71 3.68 20.85
N GLY A 65 -9.68 4.10 21.65
CA GLY A 65 -9.93 5.51 21.93
C GLY A 65 -11.10 6.10 21.12
N ASP A 66 -11.12 7.45 21.01
CA ASP A 66 -12.14 8.18 20.24
C ASP A 66 -11.57 8.63 18.90
N ILE A 67 -11.67 7.77 17.89
CA ILE A 67 -11.19 8.02 16.53
C ILE A 67 -12.38 8.14 15.57
N ARG A 68 -12.32 9.18 14.72
CA ARG A 68 -13.33 9.46 13.70
C ARG A 68 -12.72 9.30 12.31
N PHE A 69 -13.51 8.73 11.42
CA PHE A 69 -13.12 8.44 10.05
C PHE A 69 -14.00 9.22 9.07
N GLU A 70 -13.38 10.00 8.22
CA GLU A 70 -14.08 10.79 7.21
C GLU A 70 -13.54 10.46 5.81
N ASN A 71 -14.43 10.15 4.88
CA ASN A 71 -14.06 10.01 3.47
C ASN A 71 -13.96 11.41 2.85
N ARG A 72 -12.78 12.02 2.92
CA ARG A 72 -12.47 13.27 2.24
C ARG A 72 -11.70 12.96 0.96
N GLY A 73 -12.27 13.25 -0.21
CA GLY A 73 -11.53 13.16 -1.46
C GLY A 73 -10.41 14.22 -1.54
N SER A 74 -9.37 13.95 -2.31
CA SER A 74 -8.24 14.86 -2.56
C SER A 74 -8.63 16.12 -3.34
N GLY A 75 -9.59 16.90 -2.89
CA GLY A 75 -9.99 18.15 -3.56
C GLY A 75 -11.44 18.25 -3.97
N GLY A 76 -12.30 18.54 -2.99
CA GLY A 76 -13.67 18.98 -3.18
C GLY A 76 -14.68 17.92 -3.66
N LEU A 77 -15.94 18.19 -3.42
CA LEU A 77 -17.09 17.31 -3.73
C LEU A 77 -17.11 16.79 -5.18
N ASN A 78 -16.54 17.51 -6.15
CA ASN A 78 -16.54 17.14 -7.55
C ASN A 78 -15.54 16.01 -7.92
N LYS A 79 -14.46 15.81 -7.15
CA LYS A 79 -13.50 14.70 -7.37
C LYS A 79 -13.98 13.39 -6.74
N LEU A 80 -14.72 13.45 -5.62
CA LEU A 80 -15.36 12.28 -4.99
C LEU A 80 -16.33 11.54 -5.92
N VAL A 81 -17.07 12.30 -6.73
CA VAL A 81 -18.02 11.72 -7.68
C VAL A 81 -17.31 11.01 -8.82
N LYS A 82 -16.16 11.54 -9.29
CA LYS A 82 -15.38 10.90 -10.37
C LYS A 82 -14.70 9.60 -9.91
N SER A 83 -14.12 9.54 -8.72
CA SER A 83 -13.43 8.32 -8.23
C SER A 83 -14.40 7.17 -7.95
N LYS A 84 -15.64 7.47 -7.52
CA LYS A 84 -16.69 6.45 -7.34
C LYS A 84 -17.29 5.96 -8.66
N LEU A 85 -17.34 6.79 -9.70
CA LEU A 85 -17.92 6.42 -10.99
C LEU A 85 -16.98 5.59 -11.87
N THR A 86 -15.66 5.74 -11.70
CA THR A 86 -14.69 5.05 -12.56
C THR A 86 -14.10 3.79 -11.94
N GLY A 87 -14.37 3.51 -10.64
CA GLY A 87 -13.79 2.37 -9.91
C GLY A 87 -12.25 2.42 -9.83
N GLU A 88 -11.66 3.51 -10.31
CA GLU A 88 -10.23 3.67 -10.53
C GLU A 88 -9.73 4.83 -9.67
N GLY A 89 -8.98 4.53 -8.61
CA GLY A 89 -8.35 5.57 -7.81
C GLY A 89 -8.02 5.13 -6.39
N VAL A 90 -7.01 5.76 -5.83
CA VAL A 90 -6.63 5.59 -4.45
C VAL A 90 -7.68 6.26 -3.57
N SER A 91 -8.44 5.47 -2.80
CA SER A 91 -9.40 5.99 -1.83
C SER A 91 -8.74 6.10 -0.47
N MET A 92 -8.77 7.32 0.10
CA MET A 92 -8.19 7.62 1.41
C MET A 92 -9.26 8.09 2.38
N MET A 93 -9.17 7.66 3.63
CA MET A 93 -9.98 8.14 4.74
C MET A 93 -9.12 9.08 5.62
N TYR A 94 -9.73 10.17 6.05
CA TYR A 94 -9.12 11.11 6.99
C TYR A 94 -9.46 10.68 8.40
N CYS A 95 -8.45 10.39 9.22
CA CYS A 95 -8.60 9.90 10.57
C CYS A 95 -8.22 11.00 11.57
N THR A 96 -9.10 11.26 12.54
CA THR A 96 -8.92 12.29 13.58
C THR A 96 -9.32 11.75 14.94
N GLY A 97 -8.87 12.41 16.01
CA GLY A 97 -9.25 12.04 17.37
C GLY A 97 -8.06 11.71 18.25
N GLN A 98 -8.30 10.89 19.26
CA GLN A 98 -7.28 10.48 20.24
C GLN A 98 -7.30 8.96 20.42
N GLY A 99 -6.12 8.36 20.50
CA GLY A 99 -5.98 6.92 20.70
C GLY A 99 -4.98 6.29 19.75
N GLU A 100 -5.14 4.99 19.52
CA GLU A 100 -4.27 4.18 18.66
C GLU A 100 -5.07 3.61 17.49
N LEU A 101 -4.57 3.78 16.27
CA LEU A 101 -5.15 3.24 15.05
C LEU A 101 -4.26 2.12 14.49
N PHE A 102 -4.84 0.97 14.21
CA PHE A 102 -4.15 -0.16 13.61
C PHE A 102 -4.61 -0.34 12.17
N VAL A 103 -3.66 -0.32 11.24
CA VAL A 103 -3.93 -0.46 9.81
C VAL A 103 -3.05 -1.54 9.17
N ALA A 104 -3.63 -2.24 8.19
CA ALA A 104 -2.96 -3.24 7.37
C ALA A 104 -3.61 -3.30 5.99
N ASP A 105 -2.96 -3.93 5.02
CA ASP A 105 -3.53 -4.21 3.70
C ASP A 105 -3.18 -5.62 3.24
N SER A 106 -4.19 -6.50 3.26
CA SER A 106 -4.12 -7.86 2.70
C SER A 106 -2.88 -8.67 3.12
N ALA A 107 -2.44 -8.49 4.38
CA ALA A 107 -1.22 -9.09 4.93
C ALA A 107 0.06 -8.78 4.14
N SER A 108 0.10 -7.69 3.37
CA SER A 108 1.32 -7.15 2.77
C SER A 108 2.29 -6.65 3.83
N GLU A 109 3.57 -6.65 3.53
CA GLU A 109 4.57 -6.06 4.42
C GLU A 109 4.51 -4.54 4.38
N ILE A 110 4.85 -3.90 5.50
CA ILE A 110 4.72 -2.46 5.67
C ILE A 110 6.11 -1.85 5.81
N GLN A 111 6.38 -0.82 5.02
CA GLN A 111 7.60 -0.01 5.11
C GLN A 111 7.21 1.38 5.64
N VAL A 112 7.90 1.84 6.70
CA VAL A 112 7.67 3.15 7.31
C VAL A 112 8.90 4.00 7.15
N PHE A 113 8.73 5.26 6.74
CA PHE A 113 9.81 6.23 6.64
C PHE A 113 9.30 7.64 6.95
N TYR A 114 10.22 8.56 7.16
CA TYR A 114 9.94 9.96 7.42
C TYR A 114 10.36 10.80 6.22
N LEU A 115 9.44 11.62 5.73
CA LEU A 115 9.69 12.58 4.68
C LEU A 115 10.01 13.93 5.33
N GLU A 116 11.11 14.56 4.96
CA GLU A 116 11.56 15.81 5.53
C GLU A 116 11.70 16.88 4.44
N ASN A 117 10.67 17.71 4.28
CA ASN A 117 10.59 18.80 3.30
C ASN A 117 10.97 18.36 1.88
N ASP A 118 10.52 17.19 1.50
CA ASP A 118 10.81 16.57 0.20
C ASP A 118 9.51 16.07 -0.46
N SER A 119 9.64 15.44 -1.62
CA SER A 119 8.52 14.83 -2.32
C SER A 119 8.90 13.48 -2.90
N ILE A 120 7.90 12.61 -2.96
CA ILE A 120 7.99 11.27 -3.56
C ILE A 120 6.77 11.00 -4.43
N SER A 121 6.93 10.10 -5.38
CA SER A 121 5.81 9.50 -6.09
C SER A 121 5.66 8.05 -5.67
N VAL A 122 4.47 7.66 -5.21
CA VAL A 122 4.16 6.31 -4.74
C VAL A 122 3.14 5.69 -5.67
N ASN A 123 3.33 4.44 -6.05
CA ASN A 123 2.29 3.68 -6.76
C ASN A 123 1.02 3.65 -5.90
N GLY A 124 -0.10 4.03 -6.49
CA GLY A 124 -1.37 4.13 -5.77
C GLY A 124 -1.78 2.83 -5.07
N ALA A 125 -1.39 1.66 -5.58
CA ALA A 125 -1.64 0.39 -4.94
C ALA A 125 -0.87 0.19 -3.62
N ASN A 126 0.26 0.88 -3.45
CA ASN A 126 1.17 0.68 -2.32
C ASN A 126 1.00 1.71 -1.18
N VAL A 127 0.24 2.80 -1.38
CA VAL A 127 0.02 3.78 -0.30
C VAL A 127 -0.84 3.15 0.80
N LEU A 128 -0.37 3.19 2.06
CA LEU A 128 -1.13 2.71 3.22
C LEU A 128 -1.62 3.86 4.10
N ALA A 129 -0.71 4.66 4.64
CA ALA A 129 -1.05 5.79 5.51
C ALA A 129 0.05 6.86 5.49
N PHE A 130 -0.31 8.11 5.82
CA PHE A 130 0.65 9.20 5.97
C PHE A 130 0.11 10.30 6.88
N SER A 131 1.01 11.09 7.47
CA SER A 131 0.68 12.24 8.31
C SER A 131 -0.14 13.25 7.53
N ALA A 132 -1.15 13.86 8.15
CA ALA A 132 -2.00 14.86 7.50
C ALA A 132 -1.28 16.17 7.14
N SER A 133 -0.07 16.39 7.67
CA SER A 133 0.85 17.49 7.28
C SER A 133 1.42 17.33 5.88
N ILE A 134 1.33 16.14 5.28
CA ILE A 134 1.78 15.85 3.92
C ILE A 134 0.69 16.22 2.93
N GLU A 135 1.03 17.08 1.98
CA GLU A 135 0.20 17.38 0.81
C GLU A 135 0.23 16.19 -0.16
N TRP A 136 -0.92 15.88 -0.76
CA TRP A 136 -1.00 14.76 -1.68
C TRP A 136 -1.94 15.05 -2.86
N ASP A 137 -1.60 14.45 -4.01
CA ASP A 137 -2.43 14.48 -5.21
C ASP A 137 -2.30 13.15 -5.98
N ILE A 138 -3.33 12.82 -6.75
CA ILE A 138 -3.39 11.58 -7.55
C ILE A 138 -3.13 11.94 -9.01
N HIS A 139 -2.15 11.29 -9.60
CA HIS A 139 -1.80 11.43 -11.01
C HIS A 139 -2.00 10.10 -11.75
N ARG A 140 -2.73 10.16 -12.86
CA ARG A 140 -2.81 9.03 -13.78
C ARG A 140 -1.53 8.97 -14.61
N VAL A 141 -0.88 7.81 -14.63
CA VAL A 141 0.25 7.55 -15.53
C VAL A 141 -0.29 7.39 -16.95
N ASN A 142 0.12 8.29 -17.84
CA ASN A 142 -0.32 8.25 -19.23
C ASN A 142 0.59 7.30 -20.04
N ALA A 143 0.22 6.04 -20.09
CA ALA A 143 0.89 5.01 -20.89
C ALA A 143 0.17 4.70 -22.22
N GLY A 144 -0.60 5.65 -22.75
CA GLY A 144 -1.34 5.46 -23.99
C GLY A 144 -2.37 4.32 -23.89
N ARG A 145 -2.48 3.49 -24.95
CA ARG A 145 -3.43 2.36 -24.97
C ARG A 145 -3.11 1.28 -23.95
N ALA A 146 -1.87 1.14 -23.55
CA ALA A 146 -1.44 0.14 -22.56
C ALA A 146 -1.96 0.45 -21.15
N SER A 147 -2.07 1.73 -20.75
CA SER A 147 -2.66 2.11 -19.46
C SER A 147 -4.15 1.76 -19.37
N MET A 148 -4.85 1.67 -20.50
CA MET A 148 -6.26 1.24 -20.53
C MET A 148 -6.41 -0.26 -20.33
N MET A 149 -5.45 -1.05 -20.80
CA MET A 149 -5.48 -2.52 -20.67
C MET A 149 -5.05 -3.01 -19.28
N ALA A 150 -4.22 -2.23 -18.57
CA ALA A 150 -3.73 -2.53 -17.22
C ALA A 150 -4.59 -1.93 -16.09
N GLY A 151 -5.86 -1.56 -16.36
CA GLY A 151 -6.73 -0.98 -15.32
C GLY A 151 -6.36 0.43 -14.86
N GLY A 152 -5.39 1.09 -15.53
CA GLY A 152 -4.89 2.43 -15.18
C GLY A 152 -3.86 2.40 -14.04
N LEU A 153 -2.66 2.86 -14.33
CA LEU A 153 -1.64 3.09 -13.31
C LEU A 153 -1.87 4.47 -12.69
N TYR A 154 -2.03 4.51 -11.38
CA TYR A 154 -2.19 5.76 -10.63
C TYR A 154 -1.03 5.90 -9.65
N ASN A 155 -0.43 7.09 -9.65
CA ASN A 155 0.58 7.47 -8.68
C ASN A 155 0.02 8.53 -7.74
N VAL A 156 0.44 8.47 -6.49
CA VAL A 156 0.19 9.46 -5.47
C VAL A 156 1.47 10.25 -5.24
N SER A 157 1.43 11.54 -5.54
CA SER A 157 2.50 12.45 -5.13
C SER A 157 2.28 12.82 -3.67
N LEU A 158 3.31 12.63 -2.85
CA LEU A 158 3.36 13.03 -1.44
C LEU A 158 4.45 14.10 -1.30
N ARG A 159 4.13 15.24 -0.67
CA ARG A 159 5.06 16.34 -0.47
C ARG A 159 4.95 16.91 0.92
N GLY A 160 6.07 17.23 1.55
CA GLY A 160 6.11 17.93 2.83
C GLY A 160 6.96 17.23 3.86
N THR A 161 6.51 17.27 5.12
CA THR A 161 7.23 16.71 6.26
C THR A 161 6.26 15.86 7.09
N GLY A 162 6.63 14.60 7.35
CA GLY A 162 5.81 13.69 8.13
C GLY A 162 6.13 12.22 7.87
N TYR A 163 5.43 11.35 8.57
CA TYR A 163 5.55 9.90 8.40
C TYR A 163 4.75 9.41 7.21
N VAL A 164 5.32 8.44 6.51
CA VAL A 164 4.69 7.73 5.40
C VAL A 164 4.83 6.24 5.62
N ALA A 165 3.76 5.51 5.38
CA ALA A 165 3.73 4.05 5.36
C ALA A 165 3.25 3.56 4.00
N VAL A 166 4.00 2.64 3.41
CA VAL A 166 3.65 1.95 2.16
C VAL A 166 3.61 0.45 2.38
N THR A 167 2.88 -0.25 1.53
CA THR A 167 2.84 -1.72 1.54
C THR A 167 3.72 -2.29 0.45
N THR A 168 4.31 -3.45 0.72
CA THR A 168 5.09 -4.22 -0.25
C THR A 168 4.72 -5.70 -0.20
N LYS A 169 4.87 -6.39 -1.31
CA LYS A 169 4.78 -7.84 -1.40
C LYS A 169 6.20 -8.41 -1.28
N GLY A 170 6.62 -8.69 -0.03
CA GLY A 170 7.98 -9.10 0.30
C GLY A 170 8.93 -7.91 0.55
N ASP A 171 10.18 -8.22 0.89
CA ASP A 171 11.22 -7.23 1.21
C ASP A 171 11.62 -6.47 -0.08
N PRO A 172 11.50 -5.13 -0.12
CA PRO A 172 11.81 -4.35 -1.31
C PRO A 172 13.31 -4.06 -1.45
N VAL A 173 13.71 -3.63 -2.65
CA VAL A 173 15.06 -3.18 -2.97
C VAL A 173 15.03 -1.73 -3.43
N ALA A 174 15.91 -0.88 -2.89
CA ALA A 174 16.13 0.48 -3.35
C ALA A 174 17.24 0.49 -4.42
N LEU A 175 16.89 0.90 -5.64
CA LEU A 175 17.81 1.01 -6.77
C LEU A 175 18.24 2.47 -6.92
N ASP A 176 19.55 2.72 -6.94
CA ASP A 176 20.14 4.03 -7.24
C ASP A 176 20.13 4.29 -8.74
N VAL A 177 19.23 5.18 -9.16
CA VAL A 177 19.03 5.54 -10.57
C VAL A 177 20.20 6.36 -11.13
N GLY A 178 20.90 7.11 -10.26
CA GLY A 178 22.06 7.89 -10.65
C GLY A 178 23.28 7.03 -11.04
N SER A 179 23.33 5.79 -10.55
CA SER A 179 24.43 4.86 -10.82
C SER A 179 24.27 4.12 -12.16
N ALA A 180 23.03 3.86 -12.60
CA ALA A 180 22.75 3.17 -13.86
C ALA A 180 21.31 3.44 -14.34
N PRO A 181 21.05 3.43 -15.67
CA PRO A 181 19.68 3.43 -16.20
C PRO A 181 18.87 2.28 -15.61
N THR A 182 17.74 2.60 -15.00
CA THR A 182 16.91 1.64 -14.28
C THR A 182 15.61 1.38 -15.03
N TYR A 183 15.27 0.12 -15.17
CA TYR A 183 14.01 -0.34 -15.78
C TYR A 183 13.33 -1.30 -14.83
N ALA A 184 12.01 -1.17 -14.67
CA ALA A 184 11.24 -2.05 -13.80
C ALA A 184 9.86 -2.33 -14.38
N ASP A 185 9.30 -3.48 -14.03
CA ASP A 185 7.88 -3.78 -14.24
C ASP A 185 7.02 -2.78 -13.45
N ALA A 186 5.96 -2.31 -14.06
CA ALA A 186 5.05 -1.33 -13.46
C ALA A 186 4.45 -1.80 -12.13
N ASP A 187 4.17 -3.10 -11.99
CA ASP A 187 3.61 -3.69 -10.77
C ASP A 187 4.66 -3.94 -9.68
N ALA A 188 5.93 -4.01 -10.07
CA ALA A 188 7.05 -4.12 -9.14
C ALA A 188 7.44 -2.76 -8.53
N VAL A 189 7.11 -1.64 -9.17
CA VAL A 189 7.47 -0.30 -8.68
C VAL A 189 6.58 0.10 -7.53
N VAL A 190 7.19 0.41 -6.38
CA VAL A 190 6.50 0.89 -5.16
C VAL A 190 6.51 2.41 -5.09
N LEU A 191 7.67 3.04 -5.22
CA LEU A 191 7.83 4.49 -5.18
C LEU A 191 9.15 4.93 -5.83
N TRP A 192 9.26 6.25 -6.10
CA TRP A 192 10.53 6.89 -6.48
C TRP A 192 10.64 8.29 -5.89
N THR A 193 11.88 8.76 -5.70
CA THR A 193 12.20 10.06 -5.09
C THR A 193 12.11 11.22 -6.08
N SER A 194 12.08 12.44 -5.59
CA SER A 194 11.81 13.68 -6.34
C SER A 194 12.77 13.97 -7.50
N GLY A 195 14.03 13.57 -7.39
CA GLY A 195 15.05 13.76 -8.45
C GLY A 195 14.99 12.75 -9.60
N VAL A 196 14.08 11.78 -9.51
CA VAL A 196 13.93 10.72 -10.52
C VAL A 196 12.85 11.09 -11.52
N THR A 197 13.20 11.01 -12.81
CA THR A 197 12.27 11.12 -13.93
C THR A 197 11.79 9.73 -14.34
N MET A 198 10.52 9.59 -14.68
CA MET A 198 9.91 8.32 -15.09
C MET A 198 9.28 8.46 -16.47
N ASP A 199 9.55 7.50 -17.35
CA ASP A 199 8.92 7.33 -18.64
C ASP A 199 8.35 5.91 -18.77
N VAL A 200 7.30 5.75 -19.58
CA VAL A 200 6.66 4.45 -19.79
C VAL A 200 7.06 3.90 -21.15
N ARG A 201 7.62 2.71 -21.15
CA ARG A 201 7.93 1.95 -22.34
C ARG A 201 6.92 0.84 -22.53
N VAL A 202 6.32 0.78 -23.71
CA VAL A 202 5.39 -0.28 -24.09
C VAL A 202 6.10 -1.18 -25.09
N ASP A 203 6.23 -2.46 -24.77
CA ASP A 203 6.69 -3.44 -25.76
C ASP A 203 5.55 -3.72 -26.76
N THR A 204 5.63 -3.06 -27.92
CA THR A 204 4.67 -3.23 -29.02
C THR A 204 4.84 -4.52 -29.81
N GLY A 205 5.82 -5.34 -29.45
CA GLY A 205 6.16 -6.59 -30.16
C GLY A 205 5.09 -7.69 -30.05
N GLY A 206 4.14 -7.57 -29.12
CA GLY A 206 3.06 -8.53 -28.89
C GLY A 206 3.59 -9.97 -28.76
N MET A 207 2.81 -10.98 -29.22
CA MET A 207 3.25 -12.40 -29.21
C MET A 207 4.58 -12.66 -29.92
N LYS A 208 5.02 -11.78 -30.83
CA LYS A 208 6.33 -11.90 -31.50
C LYS A 208 7.50 -11.52 -30.59
N SER A 209 7.28 -10.67 -29.58
CA SER A 209 8.30 -10.34 -28.57
C SER A 209 8.57 -11.53 -27.65
N LEU A 210 7.53 -12.25 -27.23
CA LEU A 210 7.66 -13.50 -26.45
C LEU A 210 8.48 -14.56 -27.17
N ILE A 211 8.37 -14.67 -28.51
CA ILE A 211 9.10 -15.65 -29.33
C ILE A 211 10.54 -15.21 -29.59
N ARG A 212 10.85 -13.90 -29.55
CA ARG A 212 12.17 -13.33 -29.87
C ARG A 212 13.02 -12.93 -28.66
N GLY A 213 12.62 -13.30 -27.43
CA GLY A 213 13.38 -13.04 -26.21
C GLY A 213 13.09 -11.71 -25.53
N GLY A 214 11.85 -11.18 -25.67
CA GLY A 214 11.34 -10.10 -24.80
C GLY A 214 11.15 -10.58 -23.37
N THR A 215 11.10 -9.63 -22.41
CA THR A 215 10.93 -9.90 -20.96
C THR A 215 9.58 -10.54 -20.63
N GLY A 216 8.62 -10.53 -21.55
CA GLY A 216 7.24 -10.95 -21.30
C GLY A 216 6.36 -9.84 -20.71
N GLU A 217 6.96 -8.75 -20.27
CA GLU A 217 6.26 -7.62 -19.66
C GLU A 217 5.71 -6.67 -20.74
N LEU A 218 4.42 -6.37 -20.66
CA LEU A 218 3.74 -5.47 -21.60
C LEU A 218 4.09 -4.00 -21.36
N ILE A 219 4.38 -3.66 -20.11
CA ILE A 219 4.65 -2.28 -19.67
C ILE A 219 5.89 -2.27 -18.80
N GLN A 220 6.90 -1.54 -19.23
CA GLN A 220 8.08 -1.24 -18.43
C GLN A 220 8.14 0.25 -18.11
N MET A 221 8.49 0.56 -16.87
CA MET A 221 8.85 1.91 -16.45
C MET A 221 10.36 2.08 -16.60
N ALA A 222 10.78 3.17 -17.26
CA ALA A 222 12.17 3.57 -17.40
C ALA A 222 12.43 4.78 -16.50
N PHE A 223 13.46 4.68 -15.67
CA PHE A 223 13.83 5.71 -14.70
C PHE A 223 15.20 6.31 -15.03
N GLY A 224 15.30 7.65 -14.88
CA GLY A 224 16.53 8.42 -15.06
C GLY A 224 16.61 9.55 -14.03
N GLY A 225 17.72 10.29 -14.03
CA GLY A 225 17.93 11.39 -13.07
C GLY A 225 18.76 10.97 -11.87
N GLN A 226 18.50 11.60 -10.71
CA GLN A 226 19.24 11.36 -9.46
C GLN A 226 18.27 10.97 -8.36
N GLY A 227 18.53 9.87 -7.67
CA GLY A 227 17.71 9.39 -6.56
C GLY A 227 17.45 7.88 -6.62
N TYR A 228 16.38 7.45 -5.98
CA TYR A 228 16.10 6.05 -5.78
C TYR A 228 14.72 5.65 -6.31
N VAL A 229 14.64 4.43 -6.81
CA VAL A 229 13.40 3.72 -7.08
C VAL A 229 13.32 2.52 -6.14
N LEU A 230 12.21 2.39 -5.41
CA LEU A 230 11.93 1.24 -4.57
C LEU A 230 11.11 0.23 -5.38
N VAL A 231 11.61 -0.98 -5.50
CA VAL A 231 10.95 -2.10 -6.18
C VAL A 231 10.69 -3.25 -5.24
N GLN A 232 9.58 -3.95 -5.43
CA GLN A 232 9.19 -5.14 -4.66
C GLN A 232 9.33 -6.41 -5.51
N PRO A 233 9.55 -7.60 -4.89
CA PRO A 233 9.69 -8.86 -5.61
C PRO A 233 8.31 -9.43 -6.04
N ALA A 234 7.48 -8.60 -6.68
CA ALA A 234 6.19 -8.98 -7.23
C ALA A 234 6.11 -8.52 -8.68
N GLU A 235 5.79 -9.45 -9.54
CA GLU A 235 5.57 -9.24 -10.97
C GLU A 235 4.10 -9.41 -11.31
N SER A 236 3.65 -8.83 -12.42
CA SER A 236 2.31 -9.07 -12.94
C SER A 236 2.18 -10.52 -13.37
N VAL A 237 1.30 -11.26 -12.73
CA VAL A 237 0.87 -12.54 -13.26
C VAL A 237 -0.06 -12.23 -14.43
N VAL A 238 0.46 -12.35 -15.66
CA VAL A 238 -0.41 -12.44 -16.83
C VAL A 238 -1.19 -13.75 -16.66
N GLU A 239 -2.43 -13.66 -16.18
CA GLU A 239 -3.36 -14.80 -16.24
C GLU A 239 -3.68 -15.10 -17.71
N GLY A 240 -2.70 -15.64 -18.41
CA GLY A 240 -2.83 -16.29 -19.70
C GLY A 240 -3.50 -17.64 -19.46
N GLY A 241 -4.82 -17.65 -19.64
CA GLY A 241 -5.72 -18.78 -19.76
C GLY A 241 -5.14 -20.20 -19.71
N HIS A 242 -5.14 -20.81 -18.53
CA HIS A 242 -5.29 -22.25 -18.40
C HIS A 242 -6.68 -22.53 -17.81
N GLN A 243 -7.73 -22.15 -18.53
CA GLN A 243 -8.96 -22.93 -18.45
C GLN A 243 -8.71 -24.22 -19.24
N ALA A 244 -8.29 -25.24 -18.52
CA ALA A 244 -8.42 -26.61 -19.00
C ALA A 244 -9.91 -26.85 -19.23
N THR A 245 -10.32 -26.76 -20.49
CA THR A 245 -11.61 -27.27 -20.95
C THR A 245 -11.56 -28.79 -20.74
N GLU A 246 -12.12 -29.24 -19.60
CA GLU A 246 -12.60 -30.62 -19.50
C GLU A 246 -13.64 -30.84 -20.61
N LYS A 247 -13.19 -31.43 -21.72
CA LYS A 247 -14.09 -32.04 -22.68
C LYS A 247 -14.82 -33.17 -21.99
N LYS A 248 -16.05 -32.89 -21.53
CA LYS A 248 -17.02 -33.97 -21.30
C LYS A 248 -17.24 -34.68 -22.62
N SER A 249 -16.63 -35.86 -22.78
CA SER A 249 -17.00 -36.82 -23.81
C SER A 249 -18.41 -37.33 -23.48
N GLY A 250 -19.42 -36.67 -24.04
CA GLY A 250 -20.77 -37.20 -24.07
C GLY A 250 -20.82 -38.32 -25.09
N GLY A 251 -20.80 -39.56 -24.61
CA GLY A 251 -21.05 -40.73 -25.43
C GLY A 251 -22.47 -40.70 -26.02
N LEU A 252 -22.58 -40.57 -27.33
CA LEU A 252 -23.78 -40.96 -28.06
C LEU A 252 -23.77 -42.49 -28.16
N GLY A 253 -24.54 -43.14 -27.31
CA GLY A 253 -24.85 -44.58 -27.34
C GLY A 253 -26.31 -44.78 -27.62
N GLY A 254 -26.63 -45.25 -28.81
CA GLY A 254 -27.67 -46.22 -29.09
C GLY A 254 -29.13 -45.78 -29.02
N LEU A 255 -29.69 -45.53 -30.17
CA LEU A 255 -31.12 -45.77 -30.43
C LEU A 255 -31.24 -46.31 -31.86
N LEU A 256 -31.17 -47.63 -31.96
CA LEU A 256 -31.77 -48.39 -33.06
C LEU A 256 -32.26 -49.75 -32.51
N GLY A 257 -33.52 -50.02 -32.73
CA GLY A 257 -34.03 -51.37 -32.61
C GLY A 257 -35.36 -51.48 -31.87
N GLY A 258 -36.45 -51.64 -32.60
CA GLY A 258 -37.70 -52.14 -32.13
C GLY A 258 -38.90 -51.45 -32.70
#